data_9c6c043ff4285b2a094d2cb86dca85d4
#
_entry.id   9c6c043ff4285b2a094d2cb86dca85d4
#
_cell.length_a   1.000
_cell.length_b   1.000
_cell.length_c   1.000
_cell.angle_alpha   90.00
_cell.angle_beta   90.00
_cell.angle_gamma   90.00
#
_symmetry.space_group_name_H-M   'P 1'
#
loop_
_entity.id
_entity.type
_entity.pdbx_description
1 polymer ?
#
loop_
_entity_poly.entity_id
_entity_poly.type
_entity_poly.pdbx_seq_one_letter_code
_entity_poly.pdbx_strand_id
1 'polypeptide(L)'
;MEINPKLNLDAFEASFHAIDTHTVGEFTRIITSGFPKLEGDTMIERKNFLAKHYDKYRQALMFEPRGHHDMFGALLTDPIHPEADFGVIFMDTGEYLNMCGHGTIGSVTAIIETGLVPAVEPYTEVVLDAPAGIIRTKAEVKNGKVLNVTLTNVPAFLYKENLTTEVDGREVHYDISFGGSFFALVDIEQFGWHVDPQSIPQLTDFGMKLIEKVNSEVEIRHPELDITTVDLAELYCSTDTPGCDKRNVVIFGDHMAD
;
A
#
# COMPACT_ATOMS: atom_id res chain seq x y z
N MET A 1 16.56 -25.38 -25.45
CA MET A 1 15.19 -25.76 -25.86
C MET A 1 14.29 -24.60 -25.50
N GLU A 2 13.77 -23.91 -26.50
CA GLU A 2 12.86 -22.79 -26.31
C GLU A 2 11.44 -23.33 -26.40
N ILE A 3 10.66 -23.22 -25.30
CA ILE A 3 9.27 -23.67 -25.25
C ILE A 3 8.40 -22.44 -25.37
N ASN A 4 7.76 -22.26 -26.51
CA ASN A 4 6.84 -21.15 -26.80
C ASN A 4 5.39 -21.68 -26.82
N PRO A 5 4.70 -21.76 -25.66
CA PRO A 5 3.31 -22.17 -25.63
C PRO A 5 2.42 -21.14 -26.30
N LYS A 6 1.54 -21.58 -27.18
CA LYS A 6 0.49 -20.75 -27.74
C LYS A 6 -0.77 -20.93 -26.91
N LEU A 7 -1.13 -19.90 -26.14
CA LEU A 7 -2.38 -19.89 -25.39
C LEU A 7 -3.48 -19.24 -26.24
N ASN A 8 -4.66 -19.87 -26.26
CA ASN A 8 -5.86 -19.21 -26.76
C ASN A 8 -6.45 -18.37 -25.60
N LEU A 9 -6.14 -17.09 -25.57
CA LEU A 9 -6.58 -16.19 -24.50
C LEU A 9 -8.10 -16.01 -24.49
N ASP A 10 -8.79 -16.18 -25.62
CA ASP A 10 -10.24 -16.09 -25.70
C ASP A 10 -10.98 -17.23 -24.96
N ALA A 11 -10.27 -18.27 -24.58
CA ALA A 11 -10.82 -19.37 -23.77
C ALA A 11 -10.89 -19.06 -22.26
N PHE A 12 -10.31 -17.94 -21.82
CA PHE A 12 -10.24 -17.51 -20.42
C PHE A 12 -11.17 -16.32 -20.19
N GLU A 13 -11.75 -16.24 -18.98
CA GLU A 13 -12.59 -15.11 -18.58
C GLU A 13 -11.78 -13.79 -18.50
N ALA A 14 -10.53 -13.86 -18.06
CA ALA A 14 -9.61 -12.74 -17.99
C ALA A 14 -8.17 -13.22 -18.18
N SER A 15 -7.31 -12.32 -18.66
CA SER A 15 -5.88 -12.50 -18.81
C SER A 15 -5.18 -11.23 -18.32
N PHE A 16 -4.22 -11.38 -17.41
CA PHE A 16 -3.48 -10.28 -16.81
C PHE A 16 -2.00 -10.39 -17.11
N HIS A 17 -1.36 -9.26 -17.38
CA HIS A 17 0.09 -9.15 -17.37
C HIS A 17 0.53 -8.54 -16.05
N ALA A 18 1.46 -9.17 -15.37
CA ALA A 18 1.99 -8.71 -14.10
C ALA A 18 3.51 -8.84 -14.04
N ILE A 19 4.13 -8.00 -13.22
CA ILE A 19 5.53 -8.01 -12.87
C ILE A 19 5.59 -8.12 -11.35
N ASP A 20 6.25 -9.14 -10.84
CA ASP A 20 6.41 -9.33 -9.42
C ASP A 20 7.73 -8.72 -8.95
N THR A 21 7.68 -7.91 -7.90
CA THR A 21 8.83 -7.25 -7.25
C THR A 21 8.78 -7.49 -5.74
N HIS A 22 9.84 -7.10 -5.04
CA HIS A 22 9.80 -6.93 -3.60
C HIS A 22 10.65 -5.74 -3.17
N THR A 23 10.25 -5.09 -2.08
CA THR A 23 10.98 -4.00 -1.42
C THR A 23 11.40 -4.50 -0.04
N VAL A 24 12.68 -4.84 0.12
CA VAL A 24 13.28 -5.38 1.36
C VAL A 24 12.53 -6.63 1.90
N GLY A 25 11.93 -7.41 0.99
CA GLY A 25 11.14 -8.60 1.31
C GLY A 25 9.65 -8.43 1.11
N GLU A 26 9.12 -7.22 1.26
CA GLU A 26 7.70 -6.92 1.07
C GLU A 26 7.30 -7.02 -0.39
N PHE A 27 6.35 -7.88 -0.67
CA PHE A 27 5.98 -8.27 -2.03
C PHE A 27 5.12 -7.21 -2.73
N THR A 28 5.28 -7.04 -4.04
CA THR A 28 4.36 -6.23 -4.84
C THR A 28 4.16 -6.84 -6.23
N ARG A 29 2.94 -7.21 -6.57
CA ARG A 29 2.52 -7.59 -7.92
C ARG A 29 2.01 -6.39 -8.68
N ILE A 30 2.76 -5.93 -9.67
CA ILE A 30 2.40 -4.79 -10.51
C ILE A 30 1.63 -5.31 -11.71
N ILE A 31 0.34 -5.01 -11.79
CA ILE A 31 -0.53 -5.37 -12.90
C ILE A 31 -0.45 -4.27 -13.95
N THR A 32 0.05 -4.61 -15.13
CA THR A 32 0.29 -3.67 -16.24
C THR A 32 -0.81 -3.69 -17.28
N SER A 33 -1.61 -4.76 -17.35
CA SER A 33 -2.76 -4.85 -18.24
C SER A 33 -3.71 -5.99 -17.85
N GLY A 34 -4.92 -5.98 -18.41
CA GLY A 34 -5.92 -7.04 -18.24
C GLY A 34 -7.16 -6.61 -17.46
N PHE A 35 -7.10 -5.50 -16.71
CA PHE A 35 -8.29 -4.92 -16.11
C PHE A 35 -9.12 -4.16 -17.14
N PRO A 36 -10.45 -4.15 -16.98
CA PRO A 36 -11.32 -3.28 -17.77
C PRO A 36 -11.00 -1.80 -17.53
N LYS A 37 -11.44 -0.94 -18.46
CA LYS A 37 -11.33 0.51 -18.27
C LYS A 37 -12.10 0.93 -17.02
N LEU A 38 -11.42 1.64 -16.13
CA LEU A 38 -12.00 2.17 -14.91
C LEU A 38 -12.73 3.49 -15.21
N GLU A 39 -13.91 3.64 -14.62
CA GLU A 39 -14.70 4.87 -14.68
C GLU A 39 -14.44 5.73 -13.45
N GLY A 40 -14.43 7.05 -13.63
CA GLY A 40 -14.22 8.04 -12.58
C GLY A 40 -13.34 9.20 -13.05
N ASP A 41 -13.65 10.40 -12.55
CA ASP A 41 -12.95 11.65 -12.83
C ASP A 41 -11.83 11.91 -11.82
N THR A 42 -11.75 11.10 -10.75
CA THR A 42 -10.67 11.11 -9.75
C THR A 42 -10.14 9.68 -9.52
N MET A 43 -8.91 9.56 -9.01
CA MET A 43 -8.34 8.26 -8.71
C MET A 43 -9.09 7.54 -7.58
N ILE A 44 -9.68 8.27 -6.61
CA ILE A 44 -10.56 7.70 -5.59
C ILE A 44 -11.82 7.11 -6.23
N GLU A 45 -12.47 7.82 -7.15
CA GLU A 45 -13.64 7.30 -7.86
C GLU A 45 -13.30 6.04 -8.66
N ARG A 46 -12.15 6.00 -9.35
CA ARG A 46 -11.66 4.81 -10.05
C ARG A 46 -11.39 3.64 -9.10
N LYS A 47 -10.78 3.91 -7.94
CA LYS A 47 -10.61 2.90 -6.88
C LYS A 47 -11.96 2.34 -6.42
N ASN A 48 -12.93 3.21 -6.12
CA ASN A 48 -14.25 2.82 -5.67
C ASN A 48 -15.04 2.05 -6.76
N PHE A 49 -14.90 2.47 -8.02
CA PHE A 49 -15.47 1.76 -9.17
C PHE A 49 -14.88 0.35 -9.30
N LEU A 50 -13.56 0.23 -9.17
CA LEU A 50 -12.85 -1.04 -9.21
C LEU A 50 -13.33 -1.98 -8.09
N ALA A 51 -13.39 -1.49 -6.85
CA ALA A 51 -13.86 -2.24 -5.69
C ALA A 51 -15.31 -2.73 -5.88
N LYS A 52 -16.17 -1.87 -6.41
CA LYS A 52 -17.59 -2.19 -6.59
C LYS A 52 -17.86 -3.19 -7.71
N HIS A 53 -17.12 -3.12 -8.82
CA HIS A 53 -17.47 -3.84 -10.04
C HIS A 53 -16.52 -4.98 -10.41
N TYR A 54 -15.27 -4.93 -9.92
CA TYR A 54 -14.21 -5.83 -10.36
C TYR A 54 -13.39 -6.46 -9.23
N ASP A 55 -13.87 -6.42 -7.99
CA ASP A 55 -13.16 -6.97 -6.82
C ASP A 55 -12.79 -8.45 -6.98
N LYS A 56 -13.58 -9.22 -7.76
CA LYS A 56 -13.23 -10.61 -8.10
C LYS A 56 -11.84 -10.74 -8.75
N TYR A 57 -11.31 -9.71 -9.41
CA TYR A 57 -9.99 -9.73 -10.01
C TYR A 57 -8.90 -9.50 -8.97
N ARG A 58 -9.14 -8.60 -7.99
CA ARG A 58 -8.26 -8.48 -6.84
C ARG A 58 -8.16 -9.81 -6.11
N GLN A 59 -9.30 -10.41 -5.76
CA GLN A 59 -9.34 -11.72 -5.12
C GLN A 59 -8.60 -12.80 -5.92
N ALA A 60 -8.81 -12.83 -7.24
CA ALA A 60 -8.14 -13.80 -8.11
C ALA A 60 -6.62 -13.62 -8.19
N LEU A 61 -6.09 -12.41 -7.95
CA LEU A 61 -4.67 -12.08 -8.05
C LEU A 61 -3.96 -12.07 -6.69
N MET A 62 -4.69 -11.79 -5.61
CA MET A 62 -4.11 -11.65 -4.26
C MET A 62 -4.26 -12.92 -3.41
N PHE A 63 -5.31 -13.75 -3.62
CA PHE A 63 -5.49 -14.99 -2.86
C PHE A 63 -4.85 -16.20 -3.56
N GLU A 64 -4.67 -17.28 -2.82
CA GLU A 64 -4.25 -18.58 -3.36
C GLU A 64 -5.22 -19.03 -4.48
N PRO A 65 -4.71 -19.71 -5.49
CA PRO A 65 -3.35 -20.22 -5.67
C PRO A 65 -2.40 -19.27 -6.41
N ARG A 66 -2.81 -18.03 -6.73
CA ARG A 66 -1.97 -17.07 -7.48
C ARG A 66 -1.29 -16.04 -6.58
N GLY A 67 -1.84 -15.77 -5.43
CA GLY A 67 -1.26 -14.96 -4.37
C GLY A 67 -0.97 -15.77 -3.12
N HIS A 68 -0.86 -15.11 -1.99
CA HIS A 68 -0.65 -15.69 -0.65
C HIS A 68 -1.25 -14.72 0.40
N HIS A 69 -1.20 -15.09 1.68
CA HIS A 69 -1.79 -14.29 2.78
C HIS A 69 -1.30 -12.84 2.77
N ASP A 70 0.01 -12.62 2.69
CA ASP A 70 0.62 -11.28 2.69
C ASP A 70 0.83 -10.74 1.27
N MET A 71 -0.09 -11.05 0.34
CA MET A 71 0.03 -10.62 -1.04
C MET A 71 -0.37 -9.16 -1.19
N PHE A 72 0.50 -8.38 -1.81
CA PHE A 72 0.27 -6.99 -2.15
C PHE A 72 0.36 -6.75 -3.65
N GLY A 73 -0.43 -5.80 -4.17
CA GLY A 73 -0.48 -5.49 -5.58
C GLY A 73 -0.64 -4.01 -5.89
N ALA A 74 -0.25 -3.64 -7.10
CA ALA A 74 -0.42 -2.32 -7.67
C ALA A 74 -0.98 -2.44 -9.09
N LEU A 75 -2.11 -1.83 -9.37
CA LEU A 75 -2.68 -1.73 -10.71
C LEU A 75 -2.23 -0.41 -11.35
N LEU A 76 -1.46 -0.49 -12.44
CA LEU A 76 -1.13 0.67 -13.26
C LEU A 76 -2.31 1.00 -14.19
N THR A 77 -2.64 2.28 -14.28
CA THR A 77 -3.71 2.83 -15.13
C THR A 77 -3.23 4.08 -15.86
N ASP A 78 -4.06 4.58 -16.78
CA ASP A 78 -3.87 5.94 -17.27
C ASP A 78 -4.04 6.92 -16.10
N PRO A 79 -3.18 7.95 -15.96
CA PRO A 79 -3.32 8.96 -14.93
C PRO A 79 -4.52 9.88 -15.22
N ILE A 80 -5.01 10.56 -14.19
CA ILE A 80 -5.98 11.65 -14.33
C ILE A 80 -5.25 12.98 -14.29
N HIS A 81 -4.31 13.10 -13.35
CA HIS A 81 -3.53 14.32 -13.20
C HIS A 81 -2.51 14.47 -14.36
N PRO A 82 -2.46 15.65 -15.02
CA PRO A 82 -1.65 15.84 -16.24
C PRO A 82 -0.13 15.78 -16.01
N GLU A 83 0.33 15.89 -14.77
CA GLU A 83 1.75 15.78 -14.42
C GLU A 83 2.20 14.33 -14.18
N ALA A 84 1.27 13.40 -14.05
CA ALA A 84 1.61 12.02 -13.72
C ALA A 84 1.89 11.18 -14.96
N ASP A 85 2.87 10.31 -14.86
CA ASP A 85 3.20 9.34 -15.90
C ASP A 85 2.21 8.16 -15.91
N PHE A 86 1.79 7.71 -14.71
CA PHE A 86 0.84 6.62 -14.51
C PHE A 86 -0.12 6.92 -13.36
N GLY A 87 -1.35 6.43 -13.49
CA GLY A 87 -2.21 6.20 -12.34
C GLY A 87 -1.83 4.90 -11.64
N VAL A 88 -2.00 4.84 -10.33
CA VAL A 88 -1.76 3.64 -9.54
C VAL A 88 -2.85 3.43 -8.50
N ILE A 89 -3.35 2.20 -8.40
CA ILE A 89 -4.27 1.78 -7.33
C ILE A 89 -3.64 0.59 -6.64
N PHE A 90 -3.35 0.74 -5.35
CA PHE A 90 -2.80 -0.33 -4.51
C PHE A 90 -3.92 -1.24 -3.99
N MET A 91 -3.59 -2.51 -3.79
CA MET A 91 -4.52 -3.51 -3.27
C MET A 91 -3.77 -4.57 -2.46
N ASP A 92 -4.45 -5.17 -1.52
CA ASP A 92 -3.98 -6.31 -0.74
C ASP A 92 -5.04 -7.42 -0.70
N THR A 93 -4.91 -8.37 0.22
CA THR A 93 -5.91 -9.43 0.41
C THR A 93 -7.21 -8.90 1.02
N GLY A 94 -7.20 -7.81 1.78
CA GLY A 94 -8.37 -7.20 2.41
C GLY A 94 -9.09 -6.21 1.49
N GLU A 95 -8.36 -5.24 0.93
CA GLU A 95 -8.98 -4.07 0.31
C GLU A 95 -8.11 -3.37 -0.76
N TYR A 96 -8.54 -2.16 -1.12
CA TYR A 96 -7.81 -1.23 -1.98
C TYR A 96 -7.34 -0.02 -1.17
N LEU A 97 -6.05 0.28 -1.23
CA LEU A 97 -5.43 1.35 -0.46
C LEU A 97 -5.31 2.65 -1.25
N ASN A 98 -5.20 3.75 -0.51
CA ASN A 98 -5.11 5.07 -1.12
C ASN A 98 -3.66 5.44 -1.49
N MET A 99 -2.69 4.92 -0.74
CA MET A 99 -1.25 5.11 -0.95
C MET A 99 -0.47 3.98 -0.28
N CYS A 100 0.69 3.62 -0.85
CA CYS A 100 1.61 2.68 -0.24
C CYS A 100 3.07 3.02 -0.61
N GLY A 101 3.96 3.04 0.38
CA GLY A 101 5.38 3.35 0.21
C GLY A 101 6.14 2.24 -0.52
N HIS A 102 6.12 1.02 -0.01
CA HIS A 102 6.83 -0.12 -0.62
C HIS A 102 6.27 -0.47 -2.00
N GLY A 103 4.93 -0.40 -2.16
CA GLY A 103 4.28 -0.60 -3.45
C GLY A 103 4.70 0.45 -4.49
N THR A 104 4.90 1.71 -4.08
CA THR A 104 5.45 2.77 -4.92
C THR A 104 6.87 2.45 -5.36
N ILE A 105 7.75 2.04 -4.43
CA ILE A 105 9.15 1.68 -4.72
C ILE A 105 9.19 0.52 -5.72
N GLY A 106 8.42 -0.54 -5.46
CA GLY A 106 8.32 -1.70 -6.36
C GLY A 106 7.79 -1.34 -7.75
N SER A 107 6.72 -0.53 -7.81
CA SER A 107 6.12 -0.08 -9.07
C SER A 107 7.09 0.76 -9.92
N VAL A 108 7.75 1.74 -9.31
CA VAL A 108 8.73 2.59 -10.01
C VAL A 108 9.92 1.79 -10.50
N THR A 109 10.40 0.85 -9.69
CA THR A 109 11.46 -0.08 -10.11
C THR A 109 11.04 -0.88 -11.34
N ALA A 110 9.85 -1.47 -11.33
CA ALA A 110 9.31 -2.22 -12.46
C ALA A 110 9.13 -1.34 -13.71
N ILE A 111 8.54 -0.15 -13.55
CA ILE A 111 8.31 0.81 -14.64
C ILE A 111 9.61 1.15 -15.38
N ILE A 112 10.68 1.42 -14.63
CA ILE A 112 11.99 1.80 -15.21
C ILE A 112 12.70 0.56 -15.81
N GLU A 113 12.83 -0.53 -15.04
CA GLU A 113 13.61 -1.69 -15.46
C GLU A 113 12.98 -2.48 -16.62
N THR A 114 11.68 -2.35 -16.84
CA THR A 114 10.98 -2.96 -17.98
C THR A 114 10.85 -2.02 -19.18
N GLY A 115 11.30 -0.77 -19.04
CA GLY A 115 11.31 0.20 -20.13
C GLY A 115 9.95 0.85 -20.43
N LEU A 116 9.00 0.80 -19.49
CA LEU A 116 7.75 1.58 -19.58
C LEU A 116 8.06 3.09 -19.54
N VAL A 117 9.10 3.47 -18.80
CA VAL A 117 9.74 4.78 -18.86
C VAL A 117 11.21 4.57 -19.22
N PRO A 118 11.80 5.39 -20.11
CA PRO A 118 13.22 5.31 -20.42
C PRO A 118 14.08 5.54 -19.18
N ALA A 119 15.00 4.62 -18.90
CA ALA A 119 15.96 4.78 -17.82
C ALA A 119 16.97 5.89 -18.15
N VAL A 120 17.10 6.89 -17.28
CA VAL A 120 18.06 7.99 -17.37
C VAL A 120 18.99 7.93 -16.16
N GLU A 121 20.30 7.86 -16.41
CA GLU A 121 21.31 7.84 -15.36
C GLU A 121 21.83 9.27 -15.08
N PRO A 122 22.18 9.61 -13.84
CA PRO A 122 22.11 8.77 -12.64
C PRO A 122 20.73 8.74 -11.99
N TYR A 123 19.76 9.52 -12.44
CA TYR A 123 18.43 9.60 -11.83
C TYR A 123 17.33 9.59 -12.89
N THR A 124 16.30 8.82 -12.65
CA THR A 124 15.04 8.81 -13.39
C THR A 124 13.91 9.25 -12.45
N GLU A 125 13.12 10.20 -12.89
CA GLU A 125 11.93 10.66 -12.16
C GLU A 125 10.69 9.98 -12.75
N VAL A 126 9.77 9.54 -11.88
CA VAL A 126 8.46 9.00 -12.24
C VAL A 126 7.43 9.62 -11.30
N VAL A 127 6.35 10.10 -11.87
CA VAL A 127 5.24 10.70 -11.10
C VAL A 127 4.05 9.77 -11.18
N LEU A 128 3.52 9.36 -10.03
CA LEU A 128 2.34 8.50 -9.93
C LEU A 128 1.14 9.31 -9.40
N ASP A 129 -0.03 9.03 -9.98
CA ASP A 129 -1.33 9.55 -9.56
C ASP A 129 -2.04 8.46 -8.75
N ALA A 130 -2.08 8.59 -7.43
CA ALA A 130 -2.71 7.66 -6.52
C ALA A 130 -4.04 8.21 -5.96
N PRO A 131 -4.92 7.37 -5.38
CA PRO A 131 -6.14 7.86 -4.73
C PRO A 131 -5.91 8.96 -3.70
N ALA A 132 -4.80 8.91 -2.94
CA ALA A 132 -4.44 9.94 -1.98
C ALA A 132 -3.82 11.21 -2.60
N GLY A 133 -3.45 11.17 -3.88
CA GLY A 133 -2.83 12.31 -4.59
C GLY A 133 -1.54 11.94 -5.32
N ILE A 134 -0.79 12.97 -5.69
CA ILE A 134 0.43 12.83 -6.50
C ILE A 134 1.61 12.38 -5.65
N ILE A 135 2.28 11.34 -6.11
CA ILE A 135 3.51 10.80 -5.54
C ILE A 135 4.64 11.08 -6.52
N ARG A 136 5.61 11.88 -6.09
CA ARG A 136 6.80 12.19 -6.91
C ARG A 136 7.94 11.30 -6.49
N THR A 137 8.53 10.59 -7.44
CA THR A 137 9.64 9.69 -7.15
C THR A 137 10.88 10.06 -7.91
N LYS A 138 12.02 9.71 -7.33
CA LYS A 138 13.34 9.84 -7.91
C LYS A 138 14.11 8.54 -7.68
N ALA A 139 14.33 7.80 -8.75
CA ALA A 139 15.06 6.55 -8.73
C ALA A 139 16.53 6.78 -9.10
N GLU A 140 17.46 6.28 -8.28
CA GLU A 140 18.87 6.19 -8.67
C GLU A 140 19.06 5.00 -9.61
N VAL A 141 19.59 5.27 -10.80
CA VAL A 141 19.75 4.27 -11.85
C VAL A 141 21.22 4.13 -12.23
N LYS A 142 21.68 2.89 -12.34
CA LYS A 142 23.04 2.56 -12.80
C LYS A 142 23.04 1.30 -13.64
N ASN A 143 23.60 1.37 -14.84
CA ASN A 143 23.63 0.28 -15.82
C ASN A 143 22.21 -0.28 -16.10
N GLY A 144 21.21 0.61 -16.19
CA GLY A 144 19.82 0.24 -16.43
C GLY A 144 19.13 -0.46 -15.25
N LYS A 145 19.73 -0.45 -14.05
CA LYS A 145 19.17 -1.01 -12.83
C LYS A 145 18.86 0.07 -11.81
N VAL A 146 17.71 -0.03 -11.17
CA VAL A 146 17.30 0.83 -10.05
C VAL A 146 18.01 0.36 -8.78
N LEU A 147 18.75 1.27 -8.13
CA LEU A 147 19.47 1.00 -6.88
C LEU A 147 18.65 1.36 -5.65
N ASN A 148 17.92 2.47 -5.74
CA ASN A 148 16.99 2.92 -4.73
C ASN A 148 15.93 3.84 -5.34
N VAL A 149 14.82 4.04 -4.63
CA VAL A 149 13.77 4.99 -4.99
C VAL A 149 13.50 5.88 -3.80
N THR A 150 13.65 7.18 -3.99
CA THR A 150 13.19 8.20 -3.04
C THR A 150 11.82 8.68 -3.48
N LEU A 151 10.86 8.76 -2.57
CA LEU A 151 9.54 9.29 -2.85
C LEU A 151 9.24 10.52 -1.99
N THR A 152 8.56 11.49 -2.60
CA THR A 152 7.88 12.58 -1.89
C THR A 152 6.40 12.22 -1.85
N ASN A 153 5.96 11.85 -0.66
CA ASN A 153 4.58 11.42 -0.40
C ASN A 153 3.61 12.61 -0.46
N VAL A 154 2.31 12.31 -0.44
CA VAL A 154 1.26 13.29 -0.20
C VAL A 154 1.45 13.98 1.16
N PRO A 155 0.89 15.19 1.38
CA PRO A 155 1.00 15.88 2.66
C PRO A 155 0.56 15.01 3.83
N ALA A 156 1.39 14.95 4.87
CA ALA A 156 1.09 14.27 6.11
C ALA A 156 0.70 15.27 7.21
N PHE A 157 -0.24 14.88 8.08
CA PHE A 157 -0.66 15.72 9.20
C PHE A 157 -1.18 14.90 10.38
N LEU A 158 -1.03 15.45 11.58
CA LEU A 158 -1.66 14.95 12.78
C LEU A 158 -3.15 15.34 12.74
N TYR A 159 -4.04 14.34 12.79
CA TYR A 159 -5.49 14.56 12.70
C TYR A 159 -6.14 14.74 14.06
N LYS A 160 -5.87 13.83 14.99
CA LYS A 160 -6.32 13.87 16.38
C LYS A 160 -5.23 13.32 17.28
N GLU A 161 -5.08 13.88 18.48
CA GLU A 161 -4.07 13.48 19.45
C GLU A 161 -4.65 13.19 20.83
N ASN A 162 -3.91 12.41 21.62
CA ASN A 162 -4.25 12.10 23.00
C ASN A 162 -5.64 11.43 23.16
N LEU A 163 -5.98 10.56 22.24
CA LEU A 163 -7.21 9.77 22.30
C LEU A 163 -7.03 8.56 23.20
N THR A 164 -8.16 8.09 23.75
CA THR A 164 -8.21 6.87 24.55
C THR A 164 -9.36 5.98 24.08
N THR A 165 -9.15 4.68 24.10
CA THR A 165 -10.19 3.67 23.89
C THR A 165 -9.88 2.44 24.73
N GLU A 166 -10.72 1.40 24.65
CA GLU A 166 -10.50 0.12 25.32
C GLU A 166 -10.46 -1.02 24.30
N VAL A 167 -9.36 -1.77 24.29
CA VAL A 167 -9.20 -2.98 23.49
C VAL A 167 -8.85 -4.15 24.41
N ASP A 168 -9.64 -5.22 24.35
CA ASP A 168 -9.48 -6.43 25.18
C ASP A 168 -9.35 -6.13 26.70
N GLY A 169 -10.13 -5.15 27.22
CA GLY A 169 -10.11 -4.75 28.62
C GLY A 169 -8.87 -3.93 29.04
N ARG A 170 -8.13 -3.40 28.07
CA ARG A 170 -6.96 -2.53 28.29
C ARG A 170 -7.26 -1.12 27.77
N GLU A 171 -6.98 -0.12 28.58
CA GLU A 171 -6.97 1.27 28.12
C GLU A 171 -5.79 1.48 27.16
N VAL A 172 -6.08 2.06 26.00
CA VAL A 172 -5.15 2.32 24.91
C VAL A 172 -5.09 3.82 24.65
N HIS A 173 -3.90 4.41 24.83
CA HIS A 173 -3.63 5.78 24.40
C HIS A 173 -3.09 5.75 22.97
N TYR A 174 -3.65 6.59 22.10
CA TYR A 174 -3.28 6.62 20.69
C TYR A 174 -3.52 7.99 20.05
N ASP A 175 -2.86 8.19 18.92
CA ASP A 175 -3.07 9.34 18.04
C ASP A 175 -3.60 8.88 16.69
N ILE A 176 -4.20 9.79 15.93
CA ILE A 176 -4.58 9.55 14.53
C ILE A 176 -3.83 10.53 13.65
N SER A 177 -3.07 10.02 12.67
CA SER A 177 -2.43 10.83 11.65
C SER A 177 -2.76 10.36 10.24
N PHE A 178 -2.51 11.23 9.27
CA PHE A 178 -2.68 10.97 7.85
C PHE A 178 -1.34 11.05 7.13
N GLY A 179 -1.07 10.06 6.27
CA GLY A 179 0.11 10.00 5.42
C GLY A 179 -0.18 9.32 4.07
N GLY A 180 -1.42 9.53 3.56
CA GLY A 180 -1.96 8.85 2.38
C GLY A 180 -3.15 7.94 2.72
N SER A 181 -3.16 7.38 3.92
CA SER A 181 -4.30 6.80 4.64
C SER A 181 -4.28 7.33 6.07
N PHE A 182 -5.36 7.12 6.82
CA PHE A 182 -5.36 7.40 8.26
C PHE A 182 -4.79 6.21 9.02
N PHE A 183 -3.92 6.51 9.98
CA PHE A 183 -3.25 5.57 10.87
C PHE A 183 -3.66 5.83 12.31
N ALA A 184 -3.94 4.78 13.06
CA ALA A 184 -3.92 4.81 14.52
C ALA A 184 -2.48 4.53 14.99
N LEU A 185 -1.84 5.51 15.64
CA LEU A 185 -0.46 5.44 16.11
C LEU A 185 -0.45 5.07 17.58
N VAL A 186 0.22 3.98 17.97
CA VAL A 186 0.26 3.49 19.33
C VAL A 186 1.68 3.20 19.79
N ASP A 187 2.12 3.84 20.86
CA ASP A 187 3.30 3.42 21.60
C ASP A 187 2.95 2.18 22.45
N ILE A 188 3.39 1.01 22.01
CA ILE A 188 3.06 -0.25 22.68
C ILE A 188 3.86 -0.49 23.96
N GLU A 189 4.84 0.35 24.26
CA GLU A 189 5.57 0.30 25.55
C GLU A 189 4.63 0.64 26.72
N GLN A 190 3.49 1.34 26.49
CA GLN A 190 2.46 1.53 27.50
C GLN A 190 1.91 0.20 28.08
N PHE A 191 2.06 -0.91 27.34
CA PHE A 191 1.68 -2.27 27.77
C PHE A 191 2.89 -3.11 28.19
N GLY A 192 4.11 -2.57 28.09
CA GLY A 192 5.33 -3.33 28.27
C GLY A 192 5.61 -4.29 27.10
N TRP A 193 5.06 -4.00 25.91
CA TRP A 193 5.25 -4.78 24.68
C TRP A 193 6.37 -4.20 23.82
N HIS A 194 6.92 -5.06 22.96
CA HIS A 194 7.95 -4.69 22.00
C HIS A 194 7.63 -5.31 20.63
N VAL A 195 8.13 -4.65 19.57
CA VAL A 195 8.03 -5.19 18.21
C VAL A 195 9.20 -6.17 17.99
N ASP A 196 8.87 -7.44 17.88
CA ASP A 196 9.80 -8.51 17.50
C ASP A 196 9.04 -9.61 16.71
N PRO A 197 9.72 -10.49 15.98
CA PRO A 197 9.06 -11.51 15.16
C PRO A 197 8.13 -12.46 15.95
N GLN A 198 8.33 -12.62 17.24
CA GLN A 198 7.51 -13.52 18.08
C GLN A 198 6.23 -12.84 18.54
N SER A 199 6.25 -11.50 18.66
CA SER A 199 5.09 -10.70 19.07
C SER A 199 4.13 -10.39 17.93
N ILE A 200 4.52 -10.57 16.66
CA ILE A 200 3.70 -10.22 15.49
C ILE A 200 2.28 -10.77 15.54
N PRO A 201 2.01 -12.05 15.84
CA PRO A 201 0.64 -12.54 15.89
C PRO A 201 -0.24 -11.81 16.93
N GLN A 202 0.34 -11.46 18.08
CA GLN A 202 -0.36 -10.70 19.13
C GLN A 202 -0.60 -9.25 18.68
N LEU A 203 0.40 -8.61 18.07
CA LEU A 203 0.31 -7.23 17.62
C LEU A 203 -0.68 -7.10 16.46
N THR A 204 -0.71 -8.07 15.55
CA THR A 204 -1.68 -8.12 14.46
C THR A 204 -3.11 -8.21 14.98
N ASP A 205 -3.41 -9.15 15.88
CA ASP A 205 -4.75 -9.28 16.48
C ASP A 205 -5.17 -8.00 17.23
N PHE A 206 -4.25 -7.41 17.98
CA PHE A 206 -4.48 -6.15 18.68
C PHE A 206 -4.73 -4.98 17.71
N GLY A 207 -3.91 -4.83 16.70
CA GLY A 207 -3.99 -3.74 15.70
C GLY A 207 -5.32 -3.78 14.92
N MET A 208 -5.76 -4.97 14.51
CA MET A 208 -7.06 -5.14 13.83
C MET A 208 -8.22 -4.72 14.71
N LYS A 209 -8.24 -5.18 15.98
CA LYS A 209 -9.27 -4.77 16.95
C LYS A 209 -9.25 -3.28 17.22
N LEU A 210 -8.06 -2.68 17.29
CA LEU A 210 -7.92 -1.24 17.45
C LEU A 210 -8.50 -0.46 16.27
N ILE A 211 -8.19 -0.87 15.02
CA ILE A 211 -8.75 -0.25 13.81
C ILE A 211 -10.29 -0.30 13.84
N GLU A 212 -10.86 -1.47 14.11
CA GLU A 212 -12.32 -1.64 14.21
C GLU A 212 -12.92 -0.73 15.31
N LYS A 213 -12.27 -0.69 16.47
CA LYS A 213 -12.71 0.10 17.59
C LYS A 213 -12.67 1.60 17.31
N VAL A 214 -11.56 2.08 16.76
CA VAL A 214 -11.38 3.49 16.38
C VAL A 214 -12.44 3.92 15.36
N ASN A 215 -12.66 3.12 14.33
CA ASN A 215 -13.67 3.42 13.29
C ASN A 215 -15.10 3.42 13.85
N SER A 216 -15.38 2.67 14.93
CA SER A 216 -16.68 2.66 15.58
C SER A 216 -16.92 3.87 16.52
N GLU A 217 -15.86 4.48 17.03
CA GLU A 217 -15.94 5.52 18.07
C GLU A 217 -15.60 6.93 17.56
N VAL A 218 -14.78 7.01 16.51
CA VAL A 218 -14.23 8.28 15.99
C VAL A 218 -14.73 8.54 14.59
N GLU A 219 -15.43 9.66 14.40
CA GLU A 219 -15.75 10.12 13.05
C GLU A 219 -14.46 10.61 12.37
N ILE A 220 -14.09 9.92 11.30
CA ILE A 220 -12.94 10.22 10.45
C ILE A 220 -13.41 10.91 9.19
N ARG A 221 -12.75 12.00 8.81
CA ARG A 221 -13.01 12.69 7.54
C ARG A 221 -11.80 13.49 7.09
N HIS A 222 -11.26 13.13 5.94
CA HIS A 222 -10.22 13.94 5.31
C HIS A 222 -10.80 15.30 4.87
N PRO A 223 -10.05 16.41 5.01
CA PRO A 223 -10.56 17.75 4.65
C PRO A 223 -10.99 17.92 3.20
N GLU A 224 -10.31 17.21 2.27
CA GLU A 224 -10.45 17.42 0.82
C GLU A 224 -10.80 16.13 0.05
N LEU A 225 -10.49 14.94 0.60
CA LEU A 225 -10.64 13.66 -0.06
C LEU A 225 -11.80 12.86 0.55
N ASP A 226 -12.41 11.98 -0.22
CA ASP A 226 -13.42 11.03 0.26
C ASP A 226 -12.76 9.83 0.95
N ILE A 227 -12.06 10.12 2.07
CA ILE A 227 -11.42 9.14 2.94
C ILE A 227 -12.01 9.32 4.34
N THR A 228 -12.67 8.28 4.83
CA THR A 228 -13.51 8.36 6.03
C THR A 228 -13.25 7.25 7.04
N THR A 229 -12.16 6.50 6.88
CA THR A 229 -11.77 5.38 7.74
C THR A 229 -10.32 5.48 8.16
N VAL A 230 -10.00 4.92 9.33
CA VAL A 230 -8.65 4.51 9.70
C VAL A 230 -8.44 3.11 9.14
N ASP A 231 -7.48 2.96 8.25
CA ASP A 231 -7.25 1.70 7.53
C ASP A 231 -6.08 0.92 8.14
N LEU A 232 -5.19 1.61 8.89
CA LEU A 232 -3.96 1.03 9.40
C LEU A 232 -3.74 1.37 10.88
N ALA A 233 -3.08 0.45 11.60
CA ALA A 233 -2.53 0.72 12.92
C ALA A 233 -0.99 0.63 12.87
N GLU A 234 -0.30 1.70 13.23
CA GLU A 234 1.14 1.70 13.41
C GLU A 234 1.46 1.52 14.89
N LEU A 235 2.00 0.37 15.22
CA LEU A 235 2.41 0.00 16.57
C LEU A 235 3.92 0.15 16.68
N TYR A 236 4.39 1.01 17.58
CA TYR A 236 5.81 1.32 17.66
C TYR A 236 6.36 1.24 19.08
N CYS A 237 7.67 1.07 19.19
CA CYS A 237 8.41 1.08 20.45
C CYS A 237 9.82 1.71 20.26
N SER A 238 10.54 1.91 21.34
CA SER A 238 11.96 2.25 21.31
C SER A 238 12.81 1.13 20.71
N THR A 239 14.01 1.45 20.26
CA THR A 239 14.97 0.48 19.71
C THR A 239 16.40 0.85 20.06
N ASP A 240 17.23 -0.17 20.30
CA ASP A 240 18.68 -0.02 20.47
C ASP A 240 19.43 -0.14 19.12
N THR A 241 18.72 -0.25 17.98
CA THR A 241 19.33 -0.37 16.66
C THR A 241 20.03 0.96 16.30
N PRO A 242 21.36 0.95 16.05
CA PRO A 242 22.07 2.18 15.73
C PRO A 242 21.49 2.88 14.49
N GLY A 243 21.21 4.19 14.62
CA GLY A 243 20.68 5.02 13.54
C GLY A 243 19.18 4.91 13.34
N CYS A 244 18.46 4.20 14.23
CA CYS A 244 17.00 4.13 14.24
C CYS A 244 16.46 4.79 15.52
N ASP A 245 15.41 5.58 15.40
CA ASP A 245 14.74 6.24 16.53
C ASP A 245 13.66 5.35 17.14
N LYS A 246 12.97 4.59 16.30
CA LYS A 246 11.87 3.70 16.68
C LYS A 246 11.93 2.39 15.89
N ARG A 247 11.27 1.39 16.42
CA ARG A 247 10.89 0.16 15.71
C ARG A 247 9.38 0.09 15.66
N ASN A 248 8.83 -0.25 14.51
CA ASN A 248 7.39 -0.32 14.32
C ASN A 248 6.97 -1.57 13.56
N VAL A 249 5.68 -1.82 13.57
CA VAL A 249 4.97 -2.71 12.67
C VAL A 249 3.66 -2.05 12.29
N VAL A 250 3.33 -2.08 11.00
CA VAL A 250 2.05 -1.60 10.48
C VAL A 250 1.10 -2.77 10.32
N ILE A 251 -0.08 -2.67 10.89
CA ILE A 251 -1.14 -3.68 10.80
C ILE A 251 -2.23 -3.16 9.88
N PHE A 252 -2.67 -3.97 8.91
CA PHE A 252 -3.63 -3.57 7.89
C PHE A 252 -4.30 -4.78 7.21
N GLY A 253 -5.20 -4.50 6.26
CA GLY A 253 -5.83 -5.49 5.38
C GLY A 253 -6.57 -6.59 6.13
N ASP A 254 -6.33 -7.84 5.76
CA ASP A 254 -6.87 -9.02 6.42
C ASP A 254 -5.79 -9.68 7.32
N HIS A 255 -5.50 -9.04 8.46
CA HIS A 255 -4.48 -9.47 9.44
C HIS A 255 -3.05 -9.50 8.86
N MET A 256 -2.70 -8.52 8.03
CA MET A 256 -1.34 -8.34 7.53
C MET A 256 -0.49 -7.53 8.50
N ALA A 257 0.83 -7.73 8.45
CA ALA A 257 1.82 -7.01 9.26
C ALA A 257 3.08 -6.73 8.44
N ASP A 258 3.45 -5.43 8.28
CA ASP A 258 4.62 -4.96 7.54
C ASP A 258 5.60 -4.20 8.46
#